data_69665e7334ed4b28062154670ac5960d
#
_entry.id   69665e7334ed4b28062154670ac5960d
#
_cell.length_a   1.000
_cell.length_b   1.000
_cell.length_c   1.000
_cell.angle_alpha   90.00
_cell.angle_beta   90.00
_cell.angle_gamma   90.00
#
_symmetry.space_group_name_H-M   'P 1'
#
loop_
_entity.id
_entity.type
_entity.pdbx_description
1 polymer ?
#
loop_
_entity_poly.entity_id
_entity_poly.type
_entity_poly.pdbx_seq_one_letter_code
_entity_poly.pdbx_strand_id
1 'polypeptide(L)'
;MSLRQCLRERIPEIEIAAERLRDAVSAHLRGEPDVAEALFRLADNKDVRDWTESVWGRGSSYNRPRRRLAEPPHIPLQQQKERQKTVPRYASRETERLVHQRDGHYCRFCDIPVIRPDVRKAIRKVYPAAVPWGDLNPSQHAGFQCTWAQYDHILPYSRGGTSDLKNIYLTCAPCNNGRGSFVLEEFDLIHPNLREPRQGPWDGLENFR
;
A
#
# COMPACT_ATOMS: atom_id res chain seq x y z
N MET A 1 -19.62 2.55 19.31
CA MET A 1 -18.75 1.60 18.57
C MET A 1 -17.33 2.09 18.70
N SER A 2 -16.37 1.22 19.01
CA SER A 2 -14.96 1.61 19.04
C SER A 2 -14.43 1.80 17.62
N LEU A 3 -13.71 2.90 17.40
CA LEU A 3 -12.96 3.12 16.18
C LEU A 3 -11.79 2.13 16.09
N ARG A 4 -11.40 1.76 14.88
CA ARG A 4 -10.27 0.84 14.62
C ARG A 4 -9.22 1.53 13.76
N GLN A 5 -7.99 1.05 13.89
CA GLN A 5 -6.86 1.62 13.18
C GLN A 5 -6.79 1.19 11.71
N CYS A 6 -7.14 -0.06 11.40
CA CYS A 6 -7.01 -0.66 10.08
C CYS A 6 -8.17 -1.61 9.75
N LEU A 7 -8.24 -2.05 8.51
CA LEU A 7 -9.25 -3.02 8.06
C LEU A 7 -9.03 -4.40 8.70
N ARG A 8 -7.78 -4.83 8.77
CA ARG A 8 -7.34 -6.07 9.41
C ARG A 8 -5.94 -5.87 10.00
N GLU A 9 -5.71 -6.34 11.22
CA GLU A 9 -4.39 -6.34 11.84
C GLU A 9 -3.40 -7.17 11.00
N ARG A 10 -2.16 -6.68 10.91
CA ARG A 10 -1.09 -7.39 10.21
C ARG A 10 -0.69 -8.66 10.97
N ILE A 11 -0.20 -9.65 10.23
CA ILE A 11 0.35 -10.89 10.77
C ILE A 11 1.89 -10.80 10.83
N PRO A 12 2.55 -11.55 11.74
CA PRO A 12 4.01 -11.53 11.87
C PRO A 12 4.77 -11.87 10.58
N GLU A 13 4.20 -12.73 9.73
CA GLU A 13 4.78 -13.17 8.46
C GLU A 13 5.03 -12.00 7.49
N ILE A 14 4.30 -10.90 7.63
CA ILE A 14 4.49 -9.68 6.82
C ILE A 14 5.79 -8.96 7.23
N GLU A 15 6.08 -8.86 8.53
CA GLU A 15 7.35 -8.30 9.00
C GLU A 15 8.53 -9.19 8.59
N ILE A 16 8.38 -10.51 8.72
CA ILE A 16 9.39 -11.49 8.26
C ILE A 16 9.63 -11.36 6.75
N ALA A 17 8.59 -11.21 5.94
CA ALA A 17 8.73 -11.00 4.50
C ALA A 17 9.46 -9.67 4.20
N ALA A 18 9.13 -8.59 4.90
CA ALA A 18 9.81 -7.31 4.75
C ALA A 18 11.29 -7.39 5.16
N GLU A 19 11.62 -8.08 6.24
CA GLU A 19 13.01 -8.34 6.65
C GLU A 19 13.78 -9.10 5.59
N ARG A 20 13.21 -10.16 5.02
CA ARG A 20 13.82 -10.92 3.91
C ARG A 20 14.06 -10.05 2.68
N LEU A 21 13.12 -9.16 2.33
CA LEU A 21 13.31 -8.22 1.22
C LEU A 21 14.47 -7.25 1.50
N ARG A 22 14.61 -6.74 2.73
CA ARG A 22 15.73 -5.89 3.14
C ARG A 22 17.06 -6.66 3.10
N ASP A 23 17.08 -7.88 3.62
CA ASP A 23 18.29 -8.70 3.63
C ASP A 23 18.70 -9.12 2.21
N ALA A 24 17.72 -9.36 1.31
CA ALA A 24 17.98 -9.59 -0.12
C ALA A 24 18.65 -8.38 -0.78
N VAL A 25 18.16 -7.16 -0.53
CA VAL A 25 18.78 -5.93 -1.03
C VAL A 25 20.19 -5.78 -0.45
N SER A 26 20.36 -6.05 0.84
CA SER A 26 21.67 -5.99 1.49
C SER A 26 22.67 -7.00 0.87
N ALA A 27 22.24 -8.24 0.57
CA ALA A 27 23.05 -9.24 -0.11
C ALA A 27 23.40 -8.79 -1.53
N HIS A 28 22.45 -8.23 -2.29
CA HIS A 28 22.71 -7.66 -3.61
C HIS A 28 23.81 -6.59 -3.57
N LEU A 29 23.73 -5.66 -2.62
CA LEU A 29 24.70 -4.57 -2.47
C LEU A 29 26.11 -5.06 -2.07
N ARG A 30 26.21 -6.25 -1.44
CA ARG A 30 27.48 -6.91 -1.14
C ARG A 30 28.02 -7.74 -2.31
N GLY A 31 27.33 -7.81 -3.45
CA GLY A 31 27.72 -8.62 -4.59
C GLY A 31 27.42 -10.12 -4.43
N GLU A 32 26.41 -10.49 -3.66
CA GLU A 32 25.94 -11.86 -3.37
C GLU A 32 24.60 -12.15 -4.07
N PRO A 33 24.55 -12.20 -5.43
CA PRO A 33 23.27 -12.24 -6.16
C PRO A 33 22.48 -13.52 -5.91
N ASP A 34 23.13 -14.68 -5.71
CA ASP A 34 22.43 -15.95 -5.44
C ASP A 34 21.74 -15.92 -4.08
N VAL A 35 22.38 -15.31 -3.07
CA VAL A 35 21.79 -15.11 -1.73
C VAL A 35 20.62 -14.15 -1.83
N ALA A 36 20.76 -13.05 -2.56
CA ALA A 36 19.70 -12.09 -2.78
C ALA A 36 18.50 -12.74 -3.47
N GLU A 37 18.72 -13.53 -4.52
CA GLU A 37 17.65 -14.23 -5.23
C GLU A 37 16.91 -15.22 -4.33
N ALA A 38 17.63 -16.00 -3.53
CA ALA A 38 17.04 -16.93 -2.58
C ALA A 38 16.16 -16.21 -1.54
N LEU A 39 16.63 -15.08 -1.00
CA LEU A 39 15.88 -14.29 -0.02
C LEU A 39 14.64 -13.63 -0.64
N PHE A 40 14.72 -13.12 -1.88
CA PHE A 40 13.52 -12.65 -2.59
C PHE A 40 12.49 -13.76 -2.75
N ARG A 41 12.87 -14.97 -3.14
CA ARG A 41 11.95 -16.11 -3.24
C ARG A 41 11.32 -16.46 -1.89
N LEU A 42 12.07 -16.42 -0.79
CA LEU A 42 11.55 -16.69 0.55
C LEU A 42 10.57 -15.61 1.07
N ALA A 43 10.62 -14.40 0.51
CA ALA A 43 9.66 -13.34 0.81
C ALA A 43 8.33 -13.49 0.04
N ASP A 44 8.27 -14.36 -0.98
CA ASP A 44 7.03 -14.75 -1.67
C ASP A 44 6.28 -15.82 -0.86
N ASN A 45 5.67 -15.41 0.23
CA ASN A 45 5.11 -16.29 1.25
C ASN A 45 3.60 -16.45 1.07
N LYS A 46 3.11 -17.68 1.22
CA LYS A 46 1.69 -18.01 1.08
C LYS A 46 0.82 -17.31 2.12
N ASP A 47 1.26 -17.23 3.38
CA ASP A 47 0.47 -16.64 4.46
C ASP A 47 0.29 -15.12 4.24
N VAL A 48 1.34 -14.45 3.73
CA VAL A 48 1.27 -13.04 3.30
C VAL A 48 0.28 -12.86 2.14
N ARG A 49 0.26 -13.80 1.18
CA ARG A 49 -0.69 -13.80 0.07
C ARG A 49 -2.11 -13.97 0.56
N ASP A 50 -2.36 -14.96 1.41
CA ASP A 50 -3.69 -15.26 1.96
C ASP A 50 -4.20 -14.09 2.82
N TRP A 51 -3.33 -13.47 3.61
CA TRP A 51 -3.68 -12.26 4.36
C TRP A 51 -4.06 -11.11 3.40
N THR A 52 -3.26 -10.87 2.37
CA THR A 52 -3.51 -9.81 1.37
C THR A 52 -4.87 -10.03 0.68
N GLU A 53 -5.12 -11.23 0.17
CA GLU A 53 -6.40 -11.60 -0.45
C GLU A 53 -7.58 -11.48 0.51
N SER A 54 -7.37 -11.79 1.79
CA SER A 54 -8.43 -11.65 2.80
C SER A 54 -8.84 -10.19 3.02
N VAL A 55 -7.95 -9.22 2.80
CA VAL A 55 -8.23 -7.79 2.98
C VAL A 55 -8.90 -7.20 1.73
N TRP A 56 -8.38 -7.49 0.54
CA TRP A 56 -8.89 -6.83 -0.68
C TRP A 56 -9.53 -7.77 -1.71
N GLY A 57 -9.41 -9.09 -1.55
CA GLY A 57 -9.94 -10.08 -2.48
C GLY A 57 -11.47 -9.99 -2.63
N ARG A 58 -12.00 -10.53 -3.73
CA ARG A 58 -13.44 -10.47 -4.05
C ARG A 58 -14.35 -11.07 -2.98
N GLY A 59 -13.87 -12.06 -2.24
CA GLY A 59 -14.61 -12.73 -1.16
C GLY A 59 -14.38 -12.13 0.22
N SER A 60 -13.60 -11.05 0.34
CA SER A 60 -13.20 -10.47 1.61
C SER A 60 -14.38 -9.99 2.44
N SER A 61 -14.37 -10.30 3.74
CA SER A 61 -15.25 -9.69 4.73
C SER A 61 -14.72 -8.35 5.23
N TYR A 62 -13.41 -8.11 5.10
CA TYR A 62 -12.75 -6.91 5.60
C TYR A 62 -12.95 -5.69 4.69
N ASN A 63 -13.23 -5.89 3.38
CA ASN A 63 -13.52 -4.81 2.43
C ASN A 63 -15.01 -4.46 2.32
N ARG A 64 -15.84 -4.97 3.25
CA ARG A 64 -17.26 -4.62 3.35
C ARG A 64 -17.44 -3.51 4.36
N PRO A 65 -17.99 -2.36 3.97
CA PRO A 65 -18.29 -1.28 4.92
C PRO A 65 -19.29 -1.77 5.95
N ARG A 66 -19.13 -1.34 7.21
CA ARG A 66 -20.06 -1.64 8.32
C ARG A 66 -21.37 -0.88 8.20
N ARG A 67 -21.31 0.27 7.54
CA ARG A 67 -22.46 1.11 7.20
C ARG A 67 -22.20 1.80 5.87
N ARG A 68 -23.24 2.28 5.22
CA ARG A 68 -23.09 3.09 4.01
C ARG A 68 -23.61 4.50 4.31
N LEU A 69 -22.80 5.49 3.97
CA LEU A 69 -23.15 6.89 4.11
C LEU A 69 -23.51 7.46 2.74
N ALA A 70 -24.59 8.22 2.69
CA ALA A 70 -24.97 8.95 1.49
C ALA A 70 -24.04 10.15 1.24
N GLU A 71 -23.50 10.71 2.29
CA GLU A 71 -22.59 11.86 2.26
C GLU A 71 -21.18 11.44 2.71
N PRO A 72 -20.16 11.91 2.02
CA PRO A 72 -20.19 12.57 0.73
C PRO A 72 -20.66 11.62 -0.38
N PRO A 73 -21.57 12.07 -1.27
CA PRO A 73 -22.10 11.23 -2.34
C PRO A 73 -21.02 10.92 -3.37
N HIS A 74 -21.21 9.80 -4.09
CA HIS A 74 -20.38 9.53 -5.26
C HIS A 74 -20.63 10.55 -6.37
N ILE A 75 -19.57 11.10 -6.91
CA ILE A 75 -19.63 11.96 -8.09
C ILE A 75 -19.86 11.04 -9.31
N PRO A 76 -20.84 11.31 -10.18
CA PRO A 76 -21.09 10.56 -11.39
C PRO A 76 -19.83 10.48 -12.28
N LEU A 77 -19.62 9.36 -12.97
CA LEU A 77 -18.41 9.13 -13.80
C LEU A 77 -18.16 10.25 -14.82
N GLN A 78 -19.20 10.78 -15.43
CA GLN A 78 -19.05 11.89 -16.37
C GLN A 78 -18.49 13.14 -15.70
N GLN A 79 -18.99 13.50 -14.52
CA GLN A 79 -18.48 14.63 -13.75
C GLN A 79 -17.06 14.37 -13.22
N GLN A 80 -16.71 13.11 -12.91
CA GLN A 80 -15.32 12.77 -12.56
C GLN A 80 -14.36 13.02 -13.72
N LYS A 81 -14.75 12.67 -14.96
CA LYS A 81 -13.95 12.92 -16.15
C LYS A 81 -13.77 14.42 -16.42
N GLU A 82 -14.83 15.22 -16.28
CA GLU A 82 -14.74 16.67 -16.43
C GLU A 82 -13.84 17.28 -15.33
N ARG A 83 -14.03 16.86 -14.08
CA ARG A 83 -13.22 17.30 -12.94
C ARG A 83 -11.74 16.96 -13.12
N GLN A 84 -11.41 15.82 -13.74
CA GLN A 84 -10.02 15.37 -13.96
C GLN A 84 -9.24 16.32 -14.90
N LYS A 85 -9.91 17.17 -15.70
CA LYS A 85 -9.27 18.20 -16.51
C LYS A 85 -8.66 19.33 -15.68
N THR A 86 -9.19 19.59 -14.48
CA THR A 86 -8.78 20.68 -13.60
C THR A 86 -8.22 20.22 -12.25
N VAL A 87 -8.67 19.05 -11.78
CA VAL A 87 -8.23 18.43 -10.52
C VAL A 87 -7.57 17.09 -10.84
N PRO A 88 -6.26 16.97 -10.75
CA PRO A 88 -5.56 15.71 -11.01
C PRO A 88 -6.09 14.58 -10.12
N ARG A 89 -6.27 13.39 -10.69
CA ARG A 89 -6.68 12.20 -9.94
C ARG A 89 -5.55 11.61 -9.10
N TYR A 90 -4.31 11.76 -9.55
CA TYR A 90 -3.15 11.17 -8.89
C TYR A 90 -2.33 12.27 -8.21
N ALA A 91 -1.68 11.92 -7.12
CA ALA A 91 -0.71 12.78 -6.47
C ALA A 91 0.42 13.16 -7.45
N SER A 92 0.89 14.39 -7.39
CA SER A 92 2.09 14.80 -8.11
C SER A 92 3.33 14.18 -7.45
N ARG A 93 4.44 14.10 -8.17
CA ARG A 93 5.72 13.64 -7.60
C ARG A 93 6.14 14.46 -6.37
N GLU A 94 5.85 15.75 -6.37
CA GLU A 94 6.10 16.61 -5.22
C GLU A 94 5.19 16.26 -4.04
N THR A 95 3.91 16.03 -4.29
CA THR A 95 2.97 15.54 -3.25
C THR A 95 3.43 14.20 -2.69
N GLU A 96 3.84 13.24 -3.55
CA GLU A 96 4.37 11.94 -3.11
C GLU A 96 5.60 12.10 -2.22
N ARG A 97 6.54 12.98 -2.60
CA ARG A 97 7.74 13.29 -1.81
C ARG A 97 7.39 13.83 -0.42
N LEU A 98 6.46 14.80 -0.37
CA LEU A 98 5.99 15.39 0.88
C LEU A 98 5.23 14.38 1.76
N VAL A 99 4.47 13.46 1.14
CA VAL A 99 3.81 12.35 1.84
C VAL A 99 4.85 11.45 2.50
N HIS A 100 5.93 11.06 1.79
CA HIS A 100 7.00 10.27 2.39
C HIS A 100 7.75 11.02 3.51
N GLN A 101 7.94 12.33 3.37
CA GLN A 101 8.53 13.14 4.45
C GLN A 101 7.66 13.15 5.72
N ARG A 102 6.33 13.19 5.58
CA ARG A 102 5.39 13.18 6.70
C ARG A 102 5.18 11.79 7.28
N ASP A 103 4.99 10.76 6.42
CA ASP A 103 4.50 9.44 6.78
C ASP A 103 5.62 8.37 6.89
N GLY A 104 6.84 8.69 6.40
CA GLY A 104 7.93 7.73 6.31
C GLY A 104 7.69 6.67 5.24
N HIS A 105 8.00 5.40 5.57
CA HIS A 105 7.84 4.26 4.68
C HIS A 105 6.94 3.18 5.29
N TYR A 106 5.89 3.58 6.02
CA TYR A 106 4.93 2.68 6.65
C TYR A 106 3.49 3.07 6.31
N CYS A 107 2.63 2.08 6.15
CA CYS A 107 1.20 2.30 5.93
C CYS A 107 0.57 3.04 7.12
N ARG A 108 -0.13 4.14 6.86
CA ARG A 108 -0.76 4.97 7.90
C ARG A 108 -1.95 4.29 8.60
N PHE A 109 -2.43 3.16 8.08
CA PHE A 109 -3.49 2.38 8.73
C PHE A 109 -2.95 1.18 9.51
N CYS A 110 -2.21 0.28 8.88
CA CYS A 110 -1.83 -1.00 9.48
C CYS A 110 -0.35 -1.11 9.85
N ASP A 111 0.45 -0.06 9.64
CA ASP A 111 1.89 0.00 9.91
C ASP A 111 2.75 -1.01 9.13
N ILE A 112 2.21 -1.60 8.05
CA ILE A 112 3.01 -2.46 7.15
C ILE A 112 4.09 -1.60 6.49
N PRO A 113 5.36 -2.08 6.44
CA PRO A 113 6.42 -1.45 5.65
C PRO A 113 6.00 -1.36 4.18
N VAL A 114 6.25 -0.24 3.52
CA VAL A 114 5.87 -0.07 2.12
C VAL A 114 7.06 0.19 1.21
N ILE A 115 6.91 -0.22 -0.04
CA ILE A 115 7.92 -0.14 -1.09
C ILE A 115 7.29 0.54 -2.30
N ARG A 116 7.96 1.55 -2.85
CA ARG A 116 7.48 2.23 -4.05
C ARG A 116 7.52 1.31 -5.29
N PRO A 117 6.58 1.51 -6.25
CA PRO A 117 6.51 0.69 -7.46
C PRO A 117 7.78 0.72 -8.31
N ASP A 118 8.49 1.85 -8.35
CA ASP A 118 9.73 2.02 -9.10
C ASP A 118 10.88 1.20 -8.51
N VAL A 119 11.01 1.14 -7.18
CA VAL A 119 11.99 0.28 -6.49
C VAL A 119 11.70 -1.19 -6.79
N ARG A 120 10.45 -1.66 -6.65
CA ARG A 120 10.06 -3.02 -7.03
C ARG A 120 10.39 -3.34 -8.50
N LYS A 121 10.11 -2.38 -9.41
CA LYS A 121 10.42 -2.56 -10.85
C LYS A 121 11.92 -2.69 -11.08
N ALA A 122 12.75 -1.92 -10.38
CA ALA A 122 14.20 -2.02 -10.45
C ALA A 122 14.68 -3.40 -9.98
N ILE A 123 14.22 -3.86 -8.82
CA ILE A 123 14.53 -5.19 -8.28
C ILE A 123 14.10 -6.29 -9.26
N ARG A 124 12.87 -6.25 -9.77
CA ARG A 124 12.38 -7.24 -10.75
C ARG A 124 13.20 -7.27 -12.04
N LYS A 125 13.73 -6.14 -12.47
CA LYS A 125 14.61 -6.09 -13.68
C LYS A 125 15.86 -6.92 -13.48
N VAL A 126 16.41 -6.96 -12.27
CA VAL A 126 17.60 -7.73 -11.92
C VAL A 126 17.27 -9.18 -11.58
N TYR A 127 16.16 -9.42 -10.86
CA TYR A 127 15.71 -10.72 -10.35
C TYR A 127 14.33 -11.13 -10.87
N PRO A 128 14.13 -11.26 -12.21
CA PRO A 128 12.80 -11.48 -12.79
C PRO A 128 12.17 -12.83 -12.38
N ALA A 129 13.01 -13.86 -12.16
CA ALA A 129 12.56 -15.18 -11.76
C ALA A 129 12.18 -15.27 -10.27
N ALA A 130 12.79 -14.45 -9.41
CA ALA A 130 12.49 -14.40 -7.98
C ALA A 130 11.37 -13.41 -7.63
N VAL A 131 11.12 -12.43 -8.50
CA VAL A 131 10.11 -11.38 -8.27
C VAL A 131 9.08 -11.39 -9.41
N PRO A 132 8.22 -12.44 -9.48
CA PRO A 132 7.16 -12.52 -10.48
C PRO A 132 6.15 -11.37 -10.30
N TRP A 133 5.65 -10.83 -11.42
CA TRP A 133 4.65 -9.78 -11.42
C TRP A 133 3.74 -9.92 -12.64
N GLY A 134 2.73 -10.75 -12.52
CA GLY A 134 1.72 -10.97 -13.55
C GLY A 134 0.52 -10.04 -13.41
N ASP A 135 -0.49 -10.25 -14.26
CA ASP A 135 -1.68 -9.40 -14.33
C ASP A 135 -2.68 -9.69 -13.20
N LEU A 136 -2.65 -10.88 -12.64
CA LEU A 136 -3.54 -11.29 -11.56
C LEU A 136 -2.80 -11.30 -10.21
N ASN A 137 -3.52 -10.95 -9.15
CA ASN A 137 -2.97 -10.95 -7.78
C ASN A 137 -2.21 -12.24 -7.42
N PRO A 138 -2.73 -13.45 -7.67
CA PRO A 138 -2.01 -14.69 -7.34
C PRO A 138 -0.69 -14.89 -8.10
N SER A 139 -0.51 -14.21 -9.23
CA SER A 139 0.72 -14.27 -10.05
C SER A 139 1.73 -13.16 -9.72
N GLN A 140 1.44 -12.36 -8.70
CA GLN A 140 2.35 -11.33 -8.20
C GLN A 140 3.06 -11.82 -6.95
N HIS A 141 4.29 -11.39 -6.75
CA HIS A 141 5.10 -11.71 -5.57
C HIS A 141 4.42 -11.20 -4.29
N ALA A 142 4.06 -12.09 -3.37
CA ALA A 142 3.23 -11.78 -2.20
C ALA A 142 3.80 -10.67 -1.31
N GLY A 143 5.10 -10.73 -0.98
CA GLY A 143 5.77 -9.72 -0.17
C GLY A 143 5.69 -8.34 -0.82
N PHE A 144 6.01 -8.23 -2.11
CA PHE A 144 5.92 -6.95 -2.83
C PHE A 144 4.50 -6.48 -3.05
N GLN A 145 3.53 -7.37 -3.19
CA GLN A 145 2.14 -7.01 -3.34
C GLN A 145 1.58 -6.44 -2.04
N CYS A 146 1.86 -7.09 -0.90
CA CYS A 146 1.43 -6.65 0.42
C CYS A 146 2.07 -5.31 0.81
N THR A 147 3.35 -5.12 0.49
CA THR A 147 4.12 -3.90 0.81
C THR A 147 4.02 -2.80 -0.25
N TRP A 148 3.23 -2.98 -1.30
CA TRP A 148 3.12 -1.99 -2.37
C TRP A 148 2.58 -0.66 -1.85
N ALA A 149 3.40 0.41 -1.94
CA ALA A 149 3.04 1.77 -1.56
C ALA A 149 1.92 2.33 -2.45
N GLN A 150 0.91 2.89 -1.82
CA GLN A 150 -0.20 3.60 -2.44
C GLN A 150 -0.36 4.98 -1.81
N TYR A 151 -0.75 5.95 -2.63
CA TYR A 151 -1.07 7.31 -2.21
C TYR A 151 -2.59 7.45 -2.16
N ASP A 152 -3.15 7.15 -0.98
CA ASP A 152 -4.59 6.97 -0.78
C ASP A 152 -5.28 8.28 -0.44
N HIS A 153 -6.43 8.52 -1.05
CA HIS A 153 -7.29 9.67 -0.76
C HIS A 153 -8.17 9.39 0.45
N ILE A 154 -7.97 10.07 1.57
CA ILE A 154 -8.83 9.91 2.76
C ILE A 154 -10.30 10.22 2.42
N LEU A 155 -10.58 11.37 1.82
CA LEU A 155 -11.83 11.56 1.08
C LEU A 155 -11.60 11.06 -0.35
N PRO A 156 -12.26 9.96 -0.76
CA PRO A 156 -12.04 9.39 -2.08
C PRO A 156 -12.23 10.38 -3.23
N TYR A 157 -11.41 10.25 -4.28
CA TYR A 157 -11.52 11.12 -5.46
C TYR A 157 -12.93 11.08 -6.07
N SER A 158 -13.56 9.91 -6.12
CA SER A 158 -14.95 9.72 -6.58
C SER A 158 -16.00 10.40 -5.69
N ARG A 159 -15.60 10.86 -4.51
CA ARG A 159 -16.45 11.60 -3.56
C ARG A 159 -15.98 13.06 -3.38
N GLY A 160 -15.18 13.58 -4.32
CA GLY A 160 -14.77 14.97 -4.32
C GLY A 160 -13.41 15.26 -3.67
N GLY A 161 -12.70 14.24 -3.19
CA GLY A 161 -11.37 14.40 -2.61
C GLY A 161 -10.34 14.93 -3.60
N THR A 162 -9.43 15.78 -3.13
CA THR A 162 -8.32 16.36 -3.89
C THR A 162 -7.05 15.51 -3.74
N SER A 163 -6.08 15.68 -4.65
CA SER A 163 -4.81 14.94 -4.62
C SER A 163 -3.66 15.77 -4.02
N ASP A 164 -3.99 16.60 -3.05
CA ASP A 164 -3.02 17.39 -2.29
C ASP A 164 -2.58 16.69 -0.99
N LEU A 165 -1.55 17.22 -0.35
CA LEU A 165 -0.95 16.65 0.86
C LEU A 165 -1.94 16.51 2.03
N LYS A 166 -2.99 17.33 2.10
CA LYS A 166 -3.98 17.26 3.19
C LYS A 166 -4.88 16.05 3.09
N ASN A 167 -5.12 15.57 1.87
CA ASN A 167 -6.02 14.45 1.60
C ASN A 167 -5.30 13.15 1.20
N ILE A 168 -4.00 13.20 0.86
CA ILE A 168 -3.23 12.01 0.47
C ILE A 168 -2.42 11.49 1.64
N TYR A 169 -2.51 10.17 1.88
CA TYR A 169 -1.74 9.46 2.90
C TYR A 169 -1.06 8.21 2.33
N LEU A 170 0.11 7.88 2.87
CA LEU A 170 0.85 6.68 2.48
C LEU A 170 0.17 5.44 3.05
N THR A 171 -0.21 4.52 2.18
CA THR A 171 -0.83 3.26 2.58
C THR A 171 -0.23 2.07 1.85
N CYS A 172 -0.44 0.86 2.34
CA CYS A 172 -0.18 -0.34 1.57
C CYS A 172 -1.35 -0.64 0.61
N ALA A 173 -1.08 -1.39 -0.46
CA ALA A 173 -2.10 -1.76 -1.43
C ALA A 173 -3.31 -2.50 -0.82
N PRO A 174 -3.16 -3.44 0.14
CA PRO A 174 -4.31 -4.06 0.80
C PRO A 174 -5.24 -3.05 1.49
N CYS A 175 -4.71 -2.05 2.22
CA CYS A 175 -5.54 -1.05 2.88
C CYS A 175 -6.24 -0.12 1.89
N ASN A 176 -5.51 0.38 0.88
CA ASN A 176 -6.09 1.24 -0.15
C ASN A 176 -7.19 0.52 -0.94
N ASN A 177 -6.89 -0.65 -1.49
CA ASN A 177 -7.83 -1.39 -2.33
C ASN A 177 -8.97 -2.01 -1.52
N GLY A 178 -8.70 -2.46 -0.28
CA GLY A 178 -9.71 -2.98 0.63
C GLY A 178 -10.73 -1.93 1.05
N ARG A 179 -10.30 -0.67 1.28
CA ARG A 179 -11.19 0.45 1.55
C ARG A 179 -11.91 0.94 0.29
N GLY A 180 -11.21 0.95 -0.83
CA GLY A 180 -11.76 1.39 -2.11
C GLY A 180 -12.26 2.83 -2.07
N SER A 181 -13.49 3.06 -2.54
CA SER A 181 -14.12 4.39 -2.63
C SER A 181 -14.99 4.78 -1.43
N PHE A 182 -14.85 4.07 -0.32
CA PHE A 182 -15.57 4.38 0.92
C PHE A 182 -14.80 5.37 1.79
N VAL A 183 -15.52 6.18 2.56
CA VAL A 183 -14.92 7.08 3.57
C VAL A 183 -14.59 6.30 4.85
N LEU A 184 -13.75 6.89 5.71
CA LEU A 184 -13.28 6.24 6.94
C LEU A 184 -14.42 5.81 7.86
N GLU A 185 -15.45 6.65 7.97
CA GLU A 185 -16.63 6.44 8.81
C GLU A 185 -17.43 5.20 8.40
N GLU A 186 -17.42 4.83 7.12
CA GLU A 186 -18.10 3.63 6.63
C GLU A 186 -17.43 2.34 7.12
N PHE A 187 -16.18 2.42 7.55
CA PHE A 187 -15.40 1.34 8.13
C PHE A 187 -15.11 1.49 9.63
N ASP A 188 -15.59 2.55 10.27
CA ASP A 188 -15.21 2.95 11.63
C ASP A 188 -13.70 3.11 11.81
N LEU A 189 -13.00 3.62 10.79
CA LEU A 189 -11.56 3.85 10.82
C LEU A 189 -11.23 5.20 11.46
N ILE A 190 -10.17 5.21 12.27
CA ILE A 190 -9.57 6.43 12.82
C ILE A 190 -8.91 7.20 11.68
N HIS A 191 -9.09 8.53 11.68
CA HIS A 191 -8.35 9.38 10.74
C HIS A 191 -6.84 9.32 11.02
N PRO A 192 -5.99 9.11 9.98
CA PRO A 192 -4.54 8.91 10.17
C PRO A 192 -3.81 10.06 10.88
N ASN A 193 -4.31 11.32 10.78
CA ASN A 193 -3.69 12.44 11.49
C ASN A 193 -3.88 12.43 13.01
N LEU A 194 -4.76 11.58 13.53
CA LEU A 194 -4.95 11.39 14.97
C LEU A 194 -3.94 10.39 15.57
N ARG A 195 -3.00 9.93 14.78
CA ARG A 195 -1.96 9.00 15.17
C ARG A 195 -0.63 9.39 14.53
N GLU A 196 0.44 9.36 15.33
CA GLU A 196 1.79 9.55 14.80
C GLU A 196 2.16 8.47 13.77
N PRO A 197 2.94 8.82 12.74
CA PRO A 197 3.50 7.83 11.82
C PRO A 197 4.38 6.83 12.57
N ARG A 198 4.31 5.56 12.20
CA ARG A 198 5.25 4.55 12.70
C ARG A 198 6.68 4.98 12.36
N GLN A 199 7.54 5.00 13.37
CA GLN A 199 8.97 5.18 13.21
C GLN A 199 9.67 3.83 13.18
N GLY A 200 10.78 3.73 12.42
CA GLY A 200 11.56 2.49 12.35
C GLY A 200 12.67 2.58 11.29
N PRO A 201 13.51 1.54 11.21
CA PRO A 201 14.69 1.52 10.33
C PRO A 201 14.35 1.19 8.86
N TRP A 202 13.07 1.06 8.52
CA TRP A 202 12.65 0.74 7.17
C TRP A 202 12.74 1.96 6.25
N ASP A 203 13.50 1.83 5.18
CA ASP A 203 13.81 2.89 4.20
C ASP A 203 13.08 2.72 2.85
N GLY A 204 12.15 1.74 2.73
CA GLY A 204 11.46 1.45 1.48
C GLY A 204 12.35 0.76 0.43
N LEU A 205 13.50 0.25 0.81
CA LEU A 205 14.53 -0.34 -0.06
C LEU A 205 15.08 0.67 -1.10
N GLU A 206 15.06 1.95 -0.78
CA GLU A 206 15.43 3.05 -1.71
C GLU A 206 16.91 3.01 -2.12
N ASN A 207 17.75 2.27 -1.40
CA ASN A 207 19.16 2.07 -1.68
C ASN A 207 19.42 1.00 -2.77
N PHE A 208 18.40 0.27 -3.24
CA PHE A 208 18.54 -0.65 -4.36
C PHE A 208 18.78 0.14 -5.66
N ARG A 209 19.94 -0.06 -6.30
CA ARG A 209 20.37 0.64 -7.53
C ARG A 209 20.95 -0.30 -8.55
#